data_6f89050a6154f43d2ff389573a009de5
#
_entry.id   6f89050a6154f43d2ff389573a009de5
#
_cell.length_a   1.000
_cell.length_b   1.000
_cell.length_c   1.000
_cell.angle_alpha   90.00
_cell.angle_beta   90.00
_cell.angle_gamma   90.00
#
_symmetry.space_group_name_H-M   'P 1'
#
loop_
_entity.id
_entity.type
_entity.pdbx_description
1 polymer ?
#
loop_
_entity_poly.entity_id
_entity_poly.type
_entity_poly.pdbx_seq_one_letter_code
_entity_poly.pdbx_strand_id
1 'polypeptide(L)'
;MTELPDTLEAPRFVMPFSGQPLPMFDMPRGQRRLQRLLDACDNSQRLVILTHNDPDPDALASAWALQTVLSARLHITPGIVYGGMIGRAENRALVANLEMHLTQVDKINWDDVDAIVLIDTQVGASNHVRPANLPVVAVFDHHPLRRGQRQARYRDVRQCYGATSTILTEYLVAAEIRPHSQLATALFYGIKTDTRGLARDACDCDAWAYMVLLPLMDPKLLAKIEQARVPRSYFKAFNDTLARTVLYDRVALASLGPMERPDMAAEMADILARLEGTDWVICWGRYQNQVVMAVRTQLAEANAARMVRQVVGEMGGTGGHAHMAGGRIPYGNDPERVEEELRKRFLRELNVAAATAQPLIT
;
A
#
# COMPACT_ATOMS: atom_id res chain seq x y z
N MET A 1 21.86 -34.81 4.03
CA MET A 1 20.75 -34.34 3.20
C MET A 1 19.50 -34.99 3.78
N THR A 2 18.82 -34.31 4.67
CA THR A 2 17.54 -34.76 5.24
C THR A 2 16.44 -34.18 4.35
N GLU A 3 15.71 -35.03 3.68
CA GLU A 3 14.53 -34.68 2.88
C GLU A 3 13.49 -34.00 3.77
N LEU A 4 13.09 -32.79 3.39
CA LEU A 4 11.97 -32.09 4.01
C LEU A 4 10.66 -32.75 3.60
N PRO A 5 9.69 -32.94 4.49
CA PRO A 5 8.43 -33.61 4.17
C PRO A 5 7.62 -32.83 3.12
N ASP A 6 7.10 -33.57 2.14
CA ASP A 6 6.35 -33.07 0.97
C ASP A 6 4.94 -32.53 1.26
N THR A 7 4.52 -32.49 2.50
CA THR A 7 3.20 -31.96 2.88
C THR A 7 3.35 -30.63 3.59
N LEU A 8 2.73 -29.58 3.04
CA LEU A 8 2.55 -28.26 3.67
C LEU A 8 1.60 -28.36 4.88
N GLU A 9 1.91 -29.21 5.87
CA GLU A 9 1.30 -29.08 7.18
C GLU A 9 1.95 -27.85 7.84
N ALA A 10 1.18 -26.77 7.96
CA ALA A 10 1.60 -25.61 8.72
C ALA A 10 1.91 -26.04 10.16
N PRO A 11 3.07 -25.69 10.71
CA PRO A 11 3.37 -26.00 12.10
C PRO A 11 2.26 -25.46 13.01
N ARG A 12 1.83 -26.26 14.00
CA ARG A 12 0.82 -25.86 14.98
C ARG A 12 1.42 -24.81 15.92
N PHE A 13 1.41 -23.55 15.51
CA PHE A 13 1.77 -22.45 16.40
C PHE A 13 0.53 -22.00 17.18
N VAL A 14 0.72 -21.79 18.49
CA VAL A 14 -0.27 -21.13 19.34
C VAL A 14 -0.02 -19.62 19.27
N MET A 15 -1.04 -18.85 18.90
CA MET A 15 -0.93 -17.39 18.80
C MET A 15 -0.73 -16.77 20.18
N PRO A 16 0.25 -15.85 20.34
CA PRO A 16 0.50 -15.18 21.61
C PRO A 16 -0.65 -14.29 22.10
N PHE A 17 -1.60 -13.93 21.22
CA PHE A 17 -2.69 -13.01 21.54
C PHE A 17 -4.02 -13.68 21.91
N SER A 18 -4.30 -14.87 21.43
CA SER A 18 -5.57 -15.57 21.71
C SER A 18 -5.41 -16.89 22.43
N GLY A 19 -4.20 -17.43 22.55
CA GLY A 19 -3.96 -18.76 23.07
C GLY A 19 -4.56 -19.88 22.24
N GLN A 20 -5.14 -19.56 21.07
CA GLN A 20 -5.74 -20.53 20.15
C GLN A 20 -4.76 -20.94 19.04
N PRO A 21 -4.88 -22.14 18.47
CA PRO A 21 -4.11 -22.51 17.29
C PRO A 21 -4.43 -21.56 16.14
N LEU A 22 -3.41 -21.26 15.31
CA LEU A 22 -3.60 -20.49 14.07
C LEU A 22 -4.79 -21.08 13.30
N PRO A 23 -5.67 -20.24 12.72
CA PRO A 23 -6.75 -20.72 11.89
C PRO A 23 -6.16 -21.55 10.75
N MET A 24 -6.59 -22.80 10.64
CA MET A 24 -6.23 -23.60 9.48
C MET A 24 -6.90 -23.00 8.25
N PHE A 25 -6.14 -22.87 7.16
CA PHE A 25 -6.69 -22.43 5.90
C PHE A 25 -7.81 -23.38 5.44
N ASP A 26 -8.99 -22.83 5.15
CA ASP A 26 -10.14 -23.58 4.61
C ASP A 26 -9.90 -23.88 3.12
N MET A 27 -9.19 -24.99 2.86
CA MET A 27 -8.82 -25.39 1.50
C MET A 27 -10.05 -25.52 0.56
N PRO A 28 -11.17 -26.18 0.93
CA PRO A 28 -12.35 -26.24 0.09
C PRO A 28 -12.93 -24.86 -0.27
N ARG A 29 -12.92 -23.93 0.67
CA ARG A 29 -13.38 -22.55 0.43
C ARG A 29 -12.39 -21.80 -0.46
N GLY A 30 -11.11 -21.96 -0.24
CA GLY A 30 -10.05 -21.39 -1.08
C GLY A 30 -10.16 -21.87 -2.53
N GLN A 31 -10.30 -23.16 -2.75
CA GLN A 31 -10.46 -23.76 -4.08
C GLN A 31 -11.71 -23.27 -4.80
N ARG A 32 -12.85 -23.13 -4.10
CA ARG A 32 -14.07 -22.52 -4.69
C ARG A 32 -13.86 -21.06 -5.11
N ARG A 33 -13.11 -20.28 -4.32
CA ARG A 33 -12.77 -18.88 -4.68
C ARG A 33 -11.85 -18.84 -5.88
N LEU A 34 -10.82 -19.69 -5.91
CA LEU A 34 -9.90 -19.82 -7.03
C LEU A 34 -10.67 -20.17 -8.31
N GLN A 35 -11.55 -21.17 -8.29
CA GLN A 35 -12.34 -21.55 -9.47
C GLN A 35 -13.17 -20.37 -9.98
N ARG A 36 -13.86 -19.65 -9.11
CA ARG A 36 -14.65 -18.46 -9.50
C ARG A 36 -13.80 -17.34 -10.10
N LEU A 37 -12.56 -17.16 -9.63
CA LEU A 37 -11.60 -16.24 -10.24
C LEU A 37 -11.23 -16.69 -11.65
N LEU A 38 -10.89 -17.98 -11.82
CA LEU A 38 -10.52 -18.54 -13.11
C LEU A 38 -11.68 -18.41 -14.12
N ASP A 39 -12.91 -18.75 -13.72
CA ASP A 39 -14.12 -18.59 -14.54
C ASP A 39 -14.35 -17.13 -14.96
N ALA A 40 -14.02 -16.17 -14.09
CA ALA A 40 -14.14 -14.74 -14.41
C ALA A 40 -13.10 -14.25 -15.43
N CYS A 41 -11.94 -14.89 -15.49
CA CYS A 41 -10.81 -14.55 -16.36
C CYS A 41 -10.73 -15.39 -17.63
N ASP A 42 -11.46 -16.51 -17.75
CA ASP A 42 -11.31 -17.54 -18.78
C ASP A 42 -11.44 -17.02 -20.24
N ASN A 43 -12.26 -15.97 -20.45
CA ASN A 43 -12.45 -15.40 -21.78
C ASN A 43 -11.49 -14.25 -22.10
N SER A 44 -10.44 -14.04 -21.29
CA SER A 44 -9.49 -12.94 -21.45
C SER A 44 -8.15 -13.47 -21.90
N GLN A 45 -7.72 -13.11 -23.11
CA GLN A 45 -6.42 -13.54 -23.66
C GLN A 45 -5.30 -12.53 -23.38
N ARG A 46 -5.66 -11.23 -23.30
CA ARG A 46 -4.75 -10.10 -23.11
C ARG A 46 -5.12 -9.34 -21.84
N LEU A 47 -5.00 -10.06 -20.73
CA LEU A 47 -5.33 -9.57 -19.39
C LEU A 47 -4.18 -8.76 -18.81
N VAL A 48 -4.49 -7.65 -18.11
CA VAL A 48 -3.53 -6.92 -17.28
C VAL A 48 -3.96 -6.88 -15.82
N ILE A 49 -2.98 -6.88 -14.94
CA ILE A 49 -3.14 -6.67 -13.51
C ILE A 49 -2.73 -5.24 -13.21
N LEU A 50 -3.68 -4.41 -12.80
CA LEU A 50 -3.48 -2.98 -12.55
C LEU A 50 -3.51 -2.71 -11.04
N THR A 51 -2.44 -2.14 -10.53
CA THR A 51 -2.35 -1.68 -9.13
C THR A 51 -2.85 -0.24 -8.98
N HIS A 52 -2.90 0.27 -7.75
CA HIS A 52 -3.05 1.71 -7.53
C HIS A 52 -1.81 2.49 -8.01
N ASN A 53 -1.97 3.81 -8.17
CA ASN A 53 -0.84 4.70 -8.48
C ASN A 53 0.14 4.78 -7.32
N ASP A 54 1.42 4.89 -7.64
CA ASP A 54 2.53 4.90 -6.67
C ASP A 54 2.51 3.63 -5.79
N PRO A 55 2.58 2.42 -6.42
CA PRO A 55 2.33 1.16 -5.74
C PRO A 55 3.33 0.90 -4.62
N ASP A 56 2.81 0.41 -3.52
CA ASP A 56 3.57 -0.03 -2.36
C ASP A 56 3.94 -1.52 -2.44
N PRO A 57 4.66 -2.06 -1.46
CA PRO A 57 5.06 -3.46 -1.47
C PRO A 57 3.89 -4.44 -1.49
N ASP A 58 2.75 -4.12 -0.85
CA ASP A 58 1.59 -4.99 -0.81
C ASP A 58 0.94 -5.10 -2.19
N ALA A 59 0.69 -3.98 -2.86
CA ALA A 59 0.17 -3.95 -4.22
C ALA A 59 1.07 -4.70 -5.21
N LEU A 60 2.40 -4.47 -5.13
CA LEU A 60 3.38 -5.10 -6.02
C LEU A 60 3.47 -6.62 -5.82
N ALA A 61 3.58 -7.07 -4.57
CA ALA A 61 3.67 -8.49 -4.23
C ALA A 61 2.38 -9.23 -4.59
N SER A 62 1.23 -8.62 -4.31
CA SER A 62 -0.08 -9.16 -4.64
C SER A 62 -0.28 -9.31 -6.14
N ALA A 63 0.12 -8.30 -6.92
CA ALA A 63 0.05 -8.38 -8.38
C ALA A 63 0.92 -9.53 -8.93
N TRP A 64 2.12 -9.71 -8.39
CA TRP A 64 3.02 -10.80 -8.80
C TRP A 64 2.48 -12.18 -8.41
N ALA A 65 1.93 -12.32 -7.21
CA ALA A 65 1.30 -13.56 -6.79
C ALA A 65 0.11 -13.94 -7.68
N LEU A 66 -0.75 -12.95 -8.00
CA LEU A 66 -1.88 -13.19 -8.91
C LEU A 66 -1.40 -13.56 -10.32
N GLN A 67 -0.40 -12.87 -10.87
CA GLN A 67 0.21 -13.23 -12.15
C GLN A 67 0.68 -14.70 -12.13
N THR A 68 1.35 -15.12 -11.05
CA THR A 68 1.83 -16.50 -10.87
C THR A 68 0.67 -17.50 -10.88
N VAL A 69 -0.43 -17.22 -10.16
CA VAL A 69 -1.62 -18.08 -10.11
C VAL A 69 -2.26 -18.19 -11.48
N LEU A 70 -2.50 -17.07 -12.16
CA LEU A 70 -3.16 -17.05 -13.48
C LEU A 70 -2.29 -17.70 -14.56
N SER A 71 -0.98 -17.48 -14.53
CA SER A 71 -0.05 -18.13 -15.47
C SER A 71 -0.05 -19.65 -15.34
N ALA A 72 -0.07 -20.15 -14.10
CA ALA A 72 -0.09 -21.58 -13.85
C ALA A 72 -1.42 -22.25 -14.20
N ARG A 73 -2.55 -21.55 -14.09
CA ARG A 73 -3.90 -22.13 -14.22
C ARG A 73 -4.59 -21.84 -15.56
N LEU A 74 -4.32 -20.70 -16.18
CA LEU A 74 -4.94 -20.31 -17.44
C LEU A 74 -3.95 -20.29 -18.61
N HIS A 75 -2.67 -20.56 -18.36
CA HIS A 75 -1.59 -20.52 -19.37
C HIS A 75 -1.47 -19.17 -20.09
N ILE A 76 -1.86 -18.08 -19.42
CA ILE A 76 -1.67 -16.71 -19.85
C ILE A 76 -0.71 -16.00 -18.88
N THR A 77 0.09 -15.06 -19.35
CA THR A 77 0.97 -14.26 -18.49
C THR A 77 0.50 -12.80 -18.50
N PRO A 78 -0.41 -12.41 -17.57
CA PRO A 78 -0.89 -11.04 -17.50
C PRO A 78 0.26 -10.07 -17.22
N GLY A 79 0.29 -8.93 -17.92
CA GLY A 79 1.21 -7.84 -17.58
C GLY A 79 0.84 -7.18 -16.25
N ILE A 80 1.84 -6.85 -15.42
CA ILE A 80 1.61 -6.03 -14.22
C ILE A 80 1.79 -4.57 -14.60
N VAL A 81 0.74 -3.76 -14.41
CA VAL A 81 0.68 -2.35 -14.82
C VAL A 81 0.46 -1.47 -13.60
N TYR A 82 1.14 -0.33 -13.55
CA TYR A 82 1.02 0.63 -12.48
C TYR A 82 1.03 2.07 -12.98
N GLY A 83 0.33 2.97 -12.28
CA GLY A 83 0.39 4.41 -12.50
C GLY A 83 1.36 5.10 -11.54
N GLY A 84 1.68 6.36 -11.82
CA GLY A 84 2.57 7.15 -10.97
C GLY A 84 4.01 6.66 -10.99
N MET A 85 4.63 6.56 -9.80
CA MET A 85 6.05 6.18 -9.66
C MET A 85 6.28 5.25 -8.47
N ILE A 86 7.30 4.41 -8.58
CA ILE A 86 7.83 3.63 -7.45
C ILE A 86 8.89 4.50 -6.78
N GLY A 87 8.47 5.21 -5.74
CA GLY A 87 9.24 6.33 -5.18
C GLY A 87 10.17 5.97 -4.04
N ARG A 88 9.69 5.28 -3.00
CA ARG A 88 10.50 4.91 -1.82
C ARG A 88 11.71 4.07 -2.20
N ALA A 89 12.81 4.26 -1.48
CA ALA A 89 14.04 3.51 -1.75
C ALA A 89 13.81 2.00 -1.60
N GLU A 90 13.05 1.60 -0.58
CA GLU A 90 12.69 0.22 -0.30
C GLU A 90 11.83 -0.38 -1.42
N ASN A 91 10.86 0.38 -1.95
CA ASN A 91 10.00 -0.10 -3.04
C ASN A 91 10.79 -0.27 -4.34
N ARG A 92 11.72 0.65 -4.64
CA ARG A 92 12.65 0.49 -5.78
C ARG A 92 13.59 -0.70 -5.58
N ALA A 93 14.09 -0.89 -4.36
CA ALA A 93 14.94 -2.02 -4.03
C ALA A 93 14.18 -3.35 -4.12
N LEU A 94 12.89 -3.37 -3.71
CA LEU A 94 12.01 -4.52 -3.90
C LEU A 94 11.95 -4.91 -5.38
N VAL A 95 11.56 -3.98 -6.25
CA VAL A 95 11.44 -4.23 -7.69
C VAL A 95 12.76 -4.66 -8.31
N ALA A 96 13.87 -3.96 -7.98
CA ALA A 96 15.17 -4.22 -8.57
C ALA A 96 15.80 -5.54 -8.09
N ASN A 97 15.76 -5.83 -6.76
CA ASN A 97 16.36 -7.05 -6.24
C ASN A 97 15.54 -8.32 -6.53
N LEU A 98 14.23 -8.17 -6.73
CA LEU A 98 13.34 -9.27 -7.08
C LEU A 98 13.13 -9.42 -8.59
N GLU A 99 13.76 -8.54 -9.39
CA GLU A 99 13.66 -8.55 -10.86
C GLU A 99 12.21 -8.53 -11.37
N MET A 100 11.36 -7.72 -10.73
CA MET A 100 9.95 -7.65 -11.08
C MET A 100 9.74 -6.94 -12.42
N HIS A 101 9.02 -7.57 -13.33
CA HIS A 101 8.68 -7.01 -14.64
C HIS A 101 7.38 -6.21 -14.56
N LEU A 102 7.50 -4.89 -14.58
CA LEU A 102 6.39 -3.96 -14.41
C LEU A 102 6.31 -2.99 -15.59
N THR A 103 5.11 -2.61 -15.98
CA THR A 103 4.87 -1.64 -17.06
C THR A 103 4.15 -0.41 -16.51
N GLN A 104 4.67 0.78 -16.79
CA GLN A 104 3.94 2.01 -16.47
C GLN A 104 2.71 2.17 -17.35
N VAL A 105 1.65 2.74 -16.79
CA VAL A 105 0.35 2.91 -17.43
C VAL A 105 0.40 3.75 -18.72
N ASP A 106 1.36 4.65 -18.85
CA ASP A 106 1.61 5.48 -20.03
C ASP A 106 2.39 4.76 -21.16
N LYS A 107 2.96 3.60 -20.87
CA LYS A 107 3.72 2.77 -21.81
C LYS A 107 2.93 1.59 -22.37
N ILE A 108 1.73 1.33 -21.84
CA ILE A 108 0.90 0.23 -22.31
C ILE A 108 0.03 0.69 -23.50
N ASN A 109 -0.06 -0.15 -24.52
CA ASN A 109 -1.06 0.02 -25.56
C ASN A 109 -2.38 -0.61 -25.10
N TRP A 110 -3.34 0.20 -24.71
CA TRP A 110 -4.63 -0.26 -24.19
C TRP A 110 -5.51 -0.96 -25.24
N ASP A 111 -5.25 -0.75 -26.53
CA ASP A 111 -5.95 -1.46 -27.60
C ASP A 111 -5.56 -2.95 -27.67
N ASP A 112 -4.42 -3.30 -27.08
CA ASP A 112 -3.96 -4.68 -26.93
C ASP A 112 -4.48 -5.36 -25.66
N VAL A 113 -5.32 -4.71 -24.87
CA VAL A 113 -5.86 -5.22 -23.61
C VAL A 113 -7.35 -5.50 -23.77
N ASP A 114 -7.80 -6.68 -23.32
CA ASP A 114 -9.21 -7.07 -23.37
C ASP A 114 -9.89 -7.06 -21.99
N ALA A 115 -9.13 -7.15 -20.92
CA ALA A 115 -9.65 -7.12 -19.55
C ALA A 115 -8.63 -6.66 -18.51
N ILE A 116 -9.14 -6.18 -17.39
CA ILE A 116 -8.33 -5.67 -16.26
C ILE A 116 -8.69 -6.44 -14.97
N VAL A 117 -7.67 -6.81 -14.20
CA VAL A 117 -7.81 -7.14 -12.78
C VAL A 117 -7.25 -5.99 -11.95
N LEU A 118 -8.00 -5.52 -10.97
CA LEU A 118 -7.56 -4.51 -10.02
C LEU A 118 -6.98 -5.19 -8.77
N ILE A 119 -5.80 -4.74 -8.36
CA ILE A 119 -5.09 -5.21 -7.17
C ILE A 119 -4.84 -4.04 -6.24
N ASP A 120 -5.20 -4.23 -4.98
CA ASP A 120 -5.04 -3.28 -3.88
C ASP A 120 -5.69 -1.92 -4.17
N THR A 121 -6.74 -1.98 -4.96
CA THR A 121 -7.60 -0.87 -5.33
C THR A 121 -8.94 -1.39 -5.82
N GLN A 122 -9.93 -0.50 -5.97
CA GLN A 122 -11.29 -0.89 -6.30
C GLN A 122 -11.86 -0.03 -7.44
N VAL A 123 -12.86 -0.56 -8.13
CA VAL A 123 -13.65 0.23 -9.09
C VAL A 123 -14.25 1.45 -8.36
N GLY A 124 -14.09 2.63 -8.97
CA GLY A 124 -14.53 3.91 -8.39
C GLY A 124 -13.54 4.54 -7.41
N ALA A 125 -12.36 3.94 -7.20
CA ALA A 125 -11.25 4.62 -6.56
C ALA A 125 -10.60 5.62 -7.53
N SER A 126 -10.12 6.74 -7.00
CA SER A 126 -9.42 7.78 -7.76
C SER A 126 -7.89 7.57 -7.82
N ASN A 127 -7.41 6.47 -7.27
CA ASN A 127 -5.99 6.17 -7.12
C ASN A 127 -5.42 5.25 -8.22
N HIS A 128 -6.12 5.04 -9.31
CA HIS A 128 -5.63 4.33 -10.49
C HIS A 128 -6.16 4.95 -11.79
N VAL A 129 -5.47 4.74 -12.89
CA VAL A 129 -5.85 5.21 -14.22
C VAL A 129 -6.10 4.01 -15.12
N ARG A 130 -7.31 3.90 -15.66
CA ARG A 130 -7.69 2.88 -16.64
C ARG A 130 -8.66 3.43 -17.69
N PRO A 131 -8.72 2.87 -18.90
CA PRO A 131 -9.79 3.15 -19.84
C PRO A 131 -11.16 2.73 -19.29
N ALA A 132 -12.15 3.60 -19.45
CA ALA A 132 -13.50 3.33 -18.92
C ALA A 132 -14.23 2.20 -19.67
N ASN A 133 -13.87 1.97 -20.94
CA ASN A 133 -14.46 0.95 -21.82
C ASN A 133 -13.92 -0.47 -21.55
N LEU A 134 -12.78 -0.62 -20.87
CA LEU A 134 -12.23 -1.94 -20.57
C LEU A 134 -12.93 -2.58 -19.36
N PRO A 135 -13.38 -3.84 -19.47
CA PRO A 135 -14.04 -4.52 -18.39
C PRO A 135 -13.07 -4.85 -17.25
N VAL A 136 -13.53 -4.64 -16.02
CA VAL A 136 -12.84 -5.15 -14.83
C VAL A 136 -13.40 -6.54 -14.54
N VAL A 137 -12.57 -7.58 -14.72
CA VAL A 137 -12.99 -8.97 -14.52
C VAL A 137 -12.82 -9.42 -13.08
N ALA A 138 -11.81 -8.92 -12.36
CA ALA A 138 -11.64 -9.23 -10.95
C ALA A 138 -11.11 -8.02 -10.15
N VAL A 139 -11.37 -8.04 -8.83
CA VAL A 139 -10.88 -7.07 -7.85
C VAL A 139 -10.43 -7.80 -6.60
N PHE A 140 -9.21 -7.50 -6.14
CA PHE A 140 -8.65 -7.96 -4.86
C PHE A 140 -8.24 -6.74 -4.05
N ASP A 141 -8.72 -6.63 -2.81
CA ASP A 141 -8.41 -5.49 -1.97
C ASP A 141 -8.73 -5.78 -0.50
N HIS A 142 -8.06 -5.08 0.40
CA HIS A 142 -8.34 -5.14 1.83
C HIS A 142 -8.94 -3.83 2.38
N HIS A 143 -8.99 -2.78 1.58
CA HIS A 143 -9.53 -1.47 1.96
C HIS A 143 -11.07 -1.47 2.13
N PRO A 144 -11.64 -0.45 2.82
CA PRO A 144 -13.08 -0.28 2.94
C PRO A 144 -13.80 -0.27 1.60
N LEU A 145 -14.96 -0.94 1.54
CA LEU A 145 -15.75 -1.07 0.31
C LEU A 145 -16.16 0.28 -0.27
N ARG A 146 -15.93 0.45 -1.57
CA ARG A 146 -16.33 1.64 -2.33
C ARG A 146 -17.61 1.40 -3.13
N ARG A 147 -18.31 2.48 -3.49
CA ARG A 147 -19.46 2.43 -4.40
C ARG A 147 -18.99 2.05 -5.82
N GLY A 148 -19.83 1.36 -6.58
CA GLY A 148 -19.52 0.99 -7.98
C GLY A 148 -18.92 -0.40 -8.18
N GLN A 149 -18.65 -1.16 -7.12
CA GLN A 149 -18.00 -2.48 -7.16
C GLN A 149 -18.77 -3.57 -7.94
N ARG A 150 -20.08 -3.39 -8.20
CA ARG A 150 -20.89 -4.38 -8.93
C ARG A 150 -20.46 -4.56 -10.40
N GLN A 151 -19.54 -3.74 -10.90
CA GLN A 151 -19.05 -3.80 -12.28
C GLN A 151 -18.00 -4.89 -12.50
N ALA A 152 -17.35 -5.43 -11.46
CA ALA A 152 -16.40 -6.54 -11.59
C ALA A 152 -17.12 -7.89 -11.59
N ARG A 153 -16.70 -8.83 -12.45
CA ARG A 153 -17.27 -10.20 -12.51
C ARG A 153 -16.94 -10.99 -11.24
N TYR A 154 -15.73 -10.84 -10.74
CA TYR A 154 -15.26 -11.45 -9.49
C TYR A 154 -14.76 -10.39 -8.50
N ARG A 155 -14.98 -10.62 -7.21
CA ARG A 155 -14.51 -9.73 -6.15
C ARG A 155 -14.10 -10.53 -4.92
N ASP A 156 -12.92 -10.25 -4.43
CA ASP A 156 -12.45 -10.69 -3.13
C ASP A 156 -11.91 -9.50 -2.36
N VAL A 157 -12.79 -8.77 -1.68
CA VAL A 157 -12.46 -7.59 -0.88
C VAL A 157 -12.72 -7.92 0.58
N ARG A 158 -11.65 -7.87 1.40
CA ARG A 158 -11.67 -8.36 2.79
C ARG A 158 -11.16 -7.31 3.76
N GLN A 159 -12.04 -6.46 4.24
CA GLN A 159 -11.72 -5.33 5.12
C GLN A 159 -11.13 -5.73 6.49
N CYS A 160 -11.26 -6.99 6.90
CA CYS A 160 -10.67 -7.50 8.13
C CYS A 160 -9.23 -8.00 7.96
N TYR A 161 -8.71 -8.04 6.74
CA TYR A 161 -7.32 -8.42 6.45
C TYR A 161 -6.43 -7.17 6.47
N GLY A 162 -5.24 -7.32 6.99
CA GLY A 162 -4.27 -6.24 7.07
C GLY A 162 -3.50 -5.98 5.78
N ALA A 163 -3.58 -6.92 4.81
CA ALA A 163 -2.89 -6.82 3.53
C ALA A 163 -3.57 -7.63 2.43
N THR A 164 -3.51 -7.14 1.18
CA THR A 164 -3.93 -7.88 -0.01
C THR A 164 -3.00 -9.08 -0.28
N SER A 165 -1.72 -8.99 0.08
CA SER A 165 -0.75 -10.09 0.05
C SER A 165 -1.19 -11.31 0.87
N THR A 166 -1.91 -11.11 1.97
CA THR A 166 -2.54 -12.19 2.74
C THR A 166 -3.58 -12.91 1.89
N ILE A 167 -4.44 -12.16 1.20
CA ILE A 167 -5.46 -12.72 0.31
C ILE A 167 -4.80 -13.58 -0.78
N LEU A 168 -3.78 -13.03 -1.45
CA LEU A 168 -3.09 -13.72 -2.55
C LEU A 168 -2.23 -14.90 -2.08
N THR A 169 -1.74 -14.89 -0.84
CA THR A 169 -1.11 -16.07 -0.23
C THR A 169 -2.11 -17.22 -0.11
N GLU A 170 -3.36 -16.96 0.28
CA GLU A 170 -4.42 -17.97 0.28
C GLU A 170 -4.71 -18.54 -1.12
N TYR A 171 -4.64 -17.71 -2.18
CA TYR A 171 -4.82 -18.18 -3.56
C TYR A 171 -3.67 -19.05 -4.04
N LEU A 172 -2.42 -18.75 -3.67
CA LEU A 172 -1.29 -19.62 -3.95
C LEU A 172 -1.47 -20.98 -3.28
N VAL A 173 -1.86 -21.00 -2.00
CA VAL A 173 -2.13 -22.26 -1.27
C VAL A 173 -3.31 -23.02 -1.89
N ALA A 174 -4.42 -22.35 -2.21
CA ALA A 174 -5.57 -22.97 -2.88
C ALA A 174 -5.25 -23.53 -4.26
N ALA A 175 -4.30 -22.90 -4.95
CA ALA A 175 -3.78 -23.34 -6.23
C ALA A 175 -2.67 -24.40 -6.09
N GLU A 176 -2.31 -24.81 -4.86
CA GLU A 176 -1.21 -25.74 -4.59
C GLU A 176 0.12 -25.29 -5.24
N ILE A 177 0.34 -23.96 -5.29
CA ILE A 177 1.55 -23.36 -5.83
C ILE A 177 2.45 -22.93 -4.67
N ARG A 178 3.62 -23.56 -4.57
CA ARG A 178 4.66 -23.13 -3.64
C ARG A 178 5.39 -21.92 -4.23
N PRO A 179 5.35 -20.73 -3.62
CA PRO A 179 6.08 -19.57 -4.13
C PRO A 179 7.58 -19.80 -4.04
N HIS A 180 8.34 -19.38 -5.06
CA HIS A 180 9.79 -19.32 -4.97
C HIS A 180 10.22 -18.22 -3.99
N SER A 181 11.48 -18.25 -3.54
CA SER A 181 11.93 -17.39 -2.42
C SER A 181 11.75 -15.89 -2.66
N GLN A 182 11.91 -15.40 -3.90
CA GLN A 182 11.70 -13.99 -4.22
C GLN A 182 10.22 -13.59 -4.06
N LEU A 183 9.27 -14.40 -4.58
CA LEU A 183 7.84 -14.14 -4.43
C LEU A 183 7.41 -14.25 -2.96
N ALA A 184 7.92 -15.24 -2.23
CA ALA A 184 7.67 -15.37 -0.80
C ALA A 184 8.20 -14.17 -0.02
N THR A 185 9.38 -13.63 -0.38
CA THR A 185 9.96 -12.42 0.22
C THR A 185 9.11 -11.19 -0.08
N ALA A 186 8.61 -11.05 -1.33
CA ALA A 186 7.73 -9.96 -1.71
C ALA A 186 6.43 -9.96 -0.89
N LEU A 187 5.73 -11.10 -0.83
CA LEU A 187 4.48 -11.23 -0.08
C LEU A 187 4.69 -11.02 1.43
N PHE A 188 5.74 -11.62 1.99
CA PHE A 188 6.11 -11.43 3.39
C PHE A 188 6.35 -9.93 3.70
N TYR A 189 7.07 -9.23 2.81
CA TYR A 189 7.34 -7.80 2.97
C TYR A 189 6.08 -6.95 2.78
N GLY A 190 5.19 -7.29 1.85
CA GLY A 190 3.89 -6.64 1.68
C GLY A 190 3.07 -6.71 2.98
N ILE A 191 2.87 -7.91 3.54
CA ILE A 191 2.17 -8.07 4.82
C ILE A 191 2.88 -7.29 5.94
N LYS A 192 4.22 -7.37 6.00
CA LYS A 192 5.01 -6.68 7.03
C LYS A 192 4.83 -5.17 7.00
N THR A 193 4.85 -4.56 5.82
CA THR A 193 4.74 -3.09 5.68
C THR A 193 3.36 -2.59 6.03
N ASP A 194 2.32 -3.22 5.54
CA ASP A 194 0.93 -2.79 5.75
C ASP A 194 0.48 -2.99 7.19
N THR A 195 0.89 -4.10 7.79
CA THR A 195 0.54 -4.43 9.18
C THR A 195 1.55 -3.94 10.21
N ARG A 196 2.63 -3.26 9.81
CA ARG A 196 3.78 -2.93 10.69
C ARG A 196 4.27 -4.16 11.47
N GLY A 197 4.47 -5.27 10.77
CA GLY A 197 4.89 -6.53 11.38
C GLY A 197 3.85 -7.13 12.30
N LEU A 198 2.57 -7.11 11.89
CA LEU A 198 1.38 -7.58 12.60
C LEU A 198 0.97 -6.72 13.82
N ALA A 199 1.55 -5.54 13.99
CA ALA A 199 1.24 -4.66 15.12
C ALA A 199 0.07 -3.71 14.83
N ARG A 200 -0.43 -3.63 13.59
CA ARG A 200 -1.47 -2.70 13.18
C ARG A 200 -2.43 -3.34 12.19
N ASP A 201 -3.72 -3.20 12.43
CA ASP A 201 -4.83 -3.60 11.52
C ASP A 201 -4.73 -5.06 11.02
N ALA A 202 -3.96 -5.92 11.72
CA ALA A 202 -3.75 -7.31 11.38
C ALA A 202 -4.79 -8.22 12.02
N CYS A 203 -5.12 -9.32 11.36
CA CYS A 203 -5.94 -10.39 11.88
C CYS A 203 -5.19 -11.74 11.88
N ASP A 204 -5.83 -12.78 12.40
CA ASP A 204 -5.24 -14.13 12.47
C ASP A 204 -4.86 -14.69 11.09
N CYS A 205 -5.56 -14.27 10.02
CA CYS A 205 -5.23 -14.68 8.65
C CYS A 205 -3.91 -14.04 8.18
N ASP A 206 -3.62 -12.78 8.58
CA ASP A 206 -2.35 -12.13 8.28
C ASP A 206 -1.20 -12.82 9.02
N ALA A 207 -1.41 -13.16 10.27
CA ALA A 207 -0.44 -13.92 11.06
C ALA A 207 -0.19 -15.30 10.46
N TRP A 208 -1.24 -15.99 10.01
CA TRP A 208 -1.13 -17.27 9.31
C TRP A 208 -0.30 -17.13 8.03
N ALA A 209 -0.62 -16.19 7.14
CA ALA A 209 0.11 -15.97 5.90
C ALA A 209 1.58 -15.61 6.16
N TYR A 210 1.83 -14.75 7.17
CA TYR A 210 3.17 -14.38 7.59
C TYR A 210 4.01 -15.59 8.02
N MET A 211 3.42 -16.50 8.81
CA MET A 211 4.08 -17.74 9.26
C MET A 211 4.29 -18.75 8.14
N VAL A 212 3.37 -18.86 7.18
CA VAL A 212 3.52 -19.71 6.00
C VAL A 212 4.66 -19.23 5.10
N LEU A 213 4.80 -17.92 4.94
CA LEU A 213 5.81 -17.31 4.07
C LEU A 213 7.20 -17.24 4.72
N LEU A 214 7.28 -17.16 6.06
CA LEU A 214 8.54 -17.01 6.79
C LEU A 214 9.61 -18.07 6.46
N PRO A 215 9.33 -19.37 6.40
CA PRO A 215 10.34 -20.37 6.04
C PRO A 215 10.69 -20.39 4.55
N LEU A 216 9.95 -19.70 3.70
CA LEU A 216 10.12 -19.65 2.25
C LEU A 216 10.85 -18.40 1.77
N MET A 217 10.79 -17.30 2.54
CA MET A 217 11.41 -16.04 2.17
C MET A 217 12.93 -16.08 2.35
N ASP A 218 13.63 -15.21 1.63
CA ASP A 218 15.07 -15.00 1.78
C ASP A 218 15.36 -13.83 2.74
N PRO A 219 15.86 -14.09 3.96
CA PRO A 219 16.12 -13.02 4.93
C PRO A 219 17.23 -12.06 4.51
N LYS A 220 18.19 -12.48 3.69
CA LYS A 220 19.23 -11.61 3.17
C LYS A 220 18.69 -10.65 2.12
N LEU A 221 17.78 -11.14 1.30
CA LEU A 221 17.09 -10.35 0.29
C LEU A 221 16.14 -9.34 0.95
N LEU A 222 15.39 -9.76 1.96
CA LEU A 222 14.54 -8.88 2.76
C LEU A 222 15.37 -7.75 3.40
N ALA A 223 16.50 -8.06 4.01
CA ALA A 223 17.39 -7.06 4.60
C ALA A 223 17.93 -6.06 3.57
N LYS A 224 18.28 -6.51 2.34
CA LYS A 224 18.69 -5.60 1.24
C LYS A 224 17.57 -4.64 0.83
N ILE A 225 16.32 -5.10 0.86
CA ILE A 225 15.16 -4.27 0.54
C ILE A 225 14.95 -3.24 1.65
N GLU A 226 14.88 -3.67 2.90
CA GLU A 226 14.59 -2.81 4.05
C GLU A 226 15.70 -1.77 4.34
N GLN A 227 16.94 -2.12 4.01
CA GLN A 227 18.11 -1.25 4.21
C GLN A 227 18.55 -0.60 2.89
N ALA A 228 17.61 -0.34 1.99
CA ALA A 228 17.90 0.30 0.72
C ALA A 228 18.62 1.65 0.90
N ARG A 229 19.66 1.85 0.10
CA ARG A 229 20.45 3.09 0.17
C ARG A 229 19.69 4.26 -0.45
N VAL A 230 19.80 5.41 0.19
CA VAL A 230 19.23 6.68 -0.27
C VAL A 230 20.35 7.63 -0.75
N PRO A 231 20.07 8.51 -1.73
CA PRO A 231 21.05 9.46 -2.22
C PRO A 231 21.32 10.58 -1.20
N ARG A 232 22.42 11.32 -1.38
CA ARG A 232 22.76 12.46 -0.52
C ARG A 232 21.65 13.55 -0.50
N SER A 233 20.94 13.73 -1.61
CA SER A 233 19.81 14.67 -1.72
C SER A 233 18.69 14.33 -0.73
N TYR A 234 18.49 13.05 -0.41
CA TYR A 234 17.52 12.64 0.61
C TYR A 234 17.86 13.22 2.00
N PHE A 235 19.13 13.14 2.42
CA PHE A 235 19.57 13.68 3.71
C PHE A 235 19.45 15.20 3.76
N LYS A 236 19.70 15.87 2.62
CA LYS A 236 19.48 17.31 2.51
C LYS A 236 18.00 17.64 2.69
N ALA A 237 17.10 16.97 1.95
CA ALA A 237 15.67 17.19 2.05
C ALA A 237 15.15 16.89 3.47
N PHE A 238 15.69 15.85 4.13
CA PHE A 238 15.39 15.51 5.50
C PHE A 238 15.77 16.66 6.45
N ASN A 239 17.01 17.15 6.38
CA ASN A 239 17.48 18.29 7.18
C ASN A 239 16.63 19.54 6.95
N ASP A 240 16.33 19.88 5.69
CA ASP A 240 15.52 21.03 5.34
C ASP A 240 14.07 20.91 5.87
N THR A 241 13.54 19.68 5.91
CA THR A 241 12.21 19.39 6.49
C THR A 241 12.22 19.59 7.99
N LEU A 242 13.23 19.08 8.71
CA LEU A 242 13.35 19.28 10.15
C LEU A 242 13.44 20.77 10.51
N ALA A 243 14.25 21.53 9.78
CA ALA A 243 14.41 22.97 9.99
C ALA A 243 13.13 23.79 9.74
N ARG A 244 12.22 23.28 8.89
CA ARG A 244 10.91 23.89 8.59
C ARG A 244 9.76 23.31 9.42
N THR A 245 10.02 22.33 10.25
CA THR A 245 8.99 21.73 11.08
C THR A 245 8.65 22.63 12.25
N VAL A 246 7.37 22.90 12.42
CA VAL A 246 6.83 23.71 13.52
C VAL A 246 5.94 22.82 14.38
N LEU A 247 6.18 22.86 15.67
CA LEU A 247 5.38 22.21 16.69
C LEU A 247 4.30 23.16 17.20
N TYR A 248 3.10 22.68 17.33
CA TYR A 248 1.95 23.36 17.92
C TYR A 248 1.37 22.43 18.98
N ASP A 249 1.71 22.63 20.24
CA ASP A 249 1.37 21.70 21.33
C ASP A 249 1.79 20.26 21.00
N ARG A 250 0.84 19.39 20.71
CA ARG A 250 1.07 17.99 20.34
C ARG A 250 0.94 17.70 18.83
N VAL A 251 1.02 18.74 18.01
CA VAL A 251 0.90 18.64 16.54
C VAL A 251 2.19 19.11 15.88
N ALA A 252 2.78 18.28 15.01
CA ALA A 252 3.90 18.66 14.16
C ALA A 252 3.43 18.95 12.73
N LEU A 253 3.72 20.15 12.24
CA LEU A 253 3.49 20.55 10.85
C LEU A 253 4.81 20.75 10.14
N ALA A 254 5.02 20.06 9.01
CA ALA A 254 6.25 20.09 8.24
C ALA A 254 5.99 20.41 6.77
N SER A 255 6.53 21.52 6.27
CA SER A 255 6.55 21.82 4.84
C SER A 255 7.89 21.40 4.24
N LEU A 256 7.83 20.48 3.26
CA LEU A 256 9.03 20.01 2.54
C LEU A 256 9.45 20.99 1.43
N GLY A 257 8.56 21.92 1.03
CA GLY A 257 8.76 22.74 -0.15
C GLY A 257 8.68 21.92 -1.44
N PRO A 258 9.48 22.22 -2.48
CA PRO A 258 9.55 21.40 -3.70
C PRO A 258 10.09 20.00 -3.40
N MET A 259 9.42 18.97 -3.90
CA MET A 259 9.82 17.56 -3.72
C MET A 259 10.21 16.93 -5.07
N GLU A 260 11.24 16.07 -5.04
CA GLU A 260 11.62 15.25 -6.18
C GLU A 260 10.64 14.09 -6.43
N ARG A 261 9.95 13.62 -5.35
CA ARG A 261 9.06 12.47 -5.35
C ARG A 261 7.87 12.71 -4.41
N PRO A 262 6.67 12.27 -4.79
CA PRO A 262 5.46 12.53 -4.00
C PRO A 262 5.42 11.81 -2.64
N ASP A 263 6.10 10.66 -2.54
CA ASP A 263 6.17 9.84 -1.34
C ASP A 263 7.07 10.41 -0.23
N MET A 264 7.89 11.43 -0.53
CA MET A 264 8.72 12.11 0.48
C MET A 264 7.89 12.68 1.63
N ALA A 265 6.68 13.18 1.37
CA ALA A 265 5.79 13.66 2.42
C ALA A 265 5.40 12.53 3.40
N ALA A 266 5.15 11.34 2.89
CA ALA A 266 4.82 10.16 3.70
C ALA A 266 6.04 9.63 4.45
N GLU A 267 7.22 9.58 3.82
CA GLU A 267 8.47 9.19 4.48
C GLU A 267 8.81 10.11 5.66
N MET A 268 8.72 11.43 5.46
CA MET A 268 8.97 12.39 6.53
C MET A 268 7.92 12.30 7.64
N ALA A 269 6.67 12.09 7.30
CA ALA A 269 5.61 11.89 8.28
C ALA A 269 5.83 10.64 9.13
N ASP A 270 6.32 9.53 8.54
CA ASP A 270 6.65 8.30 9.26
C ASP A 270 7.81 8.48 10.26
N ILE A 271 8.79 9.32 9.90
CA ILE A 271 9.92 9.65 10.78
C ILE A 271 9.46 10.57 11.92
N LEU A 272 8.77 11.67 11.60
CA LEU A 272 8.29 12.64 12.58
C LEU A 272 7.22 12.06 13.51
N ALA A 273 6.48 11.03 13.10
CA ALA A 273 5.53 10.33 13.96
C ALA A 273 6.19 9.60 15.15
N ARG A 274 7.52 9.52 15.18
CA ARG A 274 8.31 8.97 16.30
C ARG A 274 8.74 10.04 17.31
N LEU A 275 8.39 11.31 17.07
CA LEU A 275 8.71 12.41 17.97
C LEU A 275 7.89 12.29 19.25
N GLU A 276 8.57 12.26 20.39
CA GLU A 276 7.92 12.24 21.70
C GLU A 276 7.01 13.46 21.91
N GLY A 277 5.89 13.24 22.57
CA GLY A 277 4.94 14.32 22.86
C GLY A 277 4.08 14.75 21.69
N THR A 278 4.16 14.06 20.53
CA THR A 278 3.41 14.41 19.33
C THR A 278 2.29 13.38 19.07
N ASP A 279 1.06 13.86 18.93
CA ASP A 279 -0.11 13.05 18.62
C ASP A 279 -0.44 13.04 17.12
N TRP A 280 -0.20 14.18 16.46
CA TRP A 280 -0.46 14.35 15.05
C TRP A 280 0.77 14.88 14.32
N VAL A 281 1.04 14.29 13.16
CA VAL A 281 2.06 14.74 12.23
C VAL A 281 1.43 14.97 10.87
N ILE A 282 1.64 16.18 10.35
CA ILE A 282 1.18 16.56 9.03
C ILE A 282 2.38 17.04 8.22
N CYS A 283 2.72 16.35 7.16
CA CYS A 283 3.77 16.71 6.21
C CYS A 283 3.16 17.00 4.85
N TRP A 284 3.61 18.05 4.19
CA TRP A 284 3.25 18.33 2.80
C TRP A 284 4.41 18.91 2.02
N GLY A 285 4.32 18.80 0.71
CA GLY A 285 5.27 19.45 -0.19
C GLY A 285 4.71 19.54 -1.61
N ARG A 286 5.41 20.25 -2.46
CA ARG A 286 5.03 20.51 -3.85
C ARG A 286 5.67 19.48 -4.77
N TYR A 287 4.84 18.77 -5.52
CA TYR A 287 5.28 17.84 -6.55
C TYR A 287 4.46 18.08 -7.82
N GLN A 288 5.16 18.35 -8.93
CA GLN A 288 4.52 18.80 -10.18
C GLN A 288 3.59 19.99 -9.89
N ASN A 289 2.30 19.90 -10.28
CA ASN A 289 1.32 20.97 -10.08
C ASN A 289 0.39 20.73 -8.86
N GLN A 290 0.84 19.95 -7.88
CA GLN A 290 0.04 19.56 -6.72
C GLN A 290 0.81 19.72 -5.41
N VAL A 291 0.10 20.11 -4.36
CA VAL A 291 0.52 19.87 -2.98
C VAL A 291 0.17 18.43 -2.64
N VAL A 292 1.16 17.64 -2.29
CA VAL A 292 1.00 16.25 -1.80
C VAL A 292 1.22 16.26 -0.31
N MET A 293 0.30 15.65 0.44
CA MET A 293 0.38 15.60 1.90
C MET A 293 0.27 14.19 2.45
N ALA A 294 0.83 14.01 3.64
CA ALA A 294 0.69 12.83 4.47
C ALA A 294 0.39 13.21 5.91
N VAL A 295 -0.53 12.50 6.53
CA VAL A 295 -0.94 12.68 7.92
C VAL A 295 -0.74 11.38 8.67
N ARG A 296 -0.24 11.48 9.91
CA ARG A 296 -0.09 10.37 10.85
C ARG A 296 -0.67 10.76 12.20
N THR A 297 -1.25 9.79 12.90
CA THR A 297 -1.68 9.98 14.28
C THR A 297 -1.34 8.76 15.14
N GLN A 298 -0.99 9.01 16.40
CA GLN A 298 -0.73 7.99 17.41
C GLN A 298 -1.95 7.75 18.31
N LEU A 299 -2.99 8.55 18.18
CA LEU A 299 -4.20 8.45 18.99
C LEU A 299 -5.08 7.30 18.51
N ALA A 300 -5.42 6.37 19.41
CA ALA A 300 -6.24 5.19 19.10
C ALA A 300 -7.65 5.57 18.60
N GLU A 301 -8.25 6.60 19.17
CA GLU A 301 -9.62 7.06 18.85
C GLU A 301 -9.67 8.04 17.66
N ALA A 302 -8.52 8.41 17.10
CA ALA A 302 -8.46 9.35 15.99
C ALA A 302 -8.69 8.65 14.65
N ASN A 303 -9.08 9.46 13.65
CA ASN A 303 -9.23 8.98 12.27
C ASN A 303 -8.60 9.96 11.28
N ALA A 304 -7.37 9.67 10.87
CA ALA A 304 -6.60 10.50 9.94
C ALA A 304 -7.31 10.66 8.57
N ALA A 305 -7.94 9.59 8.06
CA ALA A 305 -8.67 9.67 6.79
C ALA A 305 -9.88 10.61 6.88
N ARG A 306 -10.58 10.63 8.01
CA ARG A 306 -11.67 11.58 8.25
C ARG A 306 -11.13 13.00 8.35
N MET A 307 -10.07 13.21 9.12
CA MET A 307 -9.40 14.50 9.29
C MET A 307 -8.97 15.10 7.95
N VAL A 308 -8.23 14.33 7.14
CA VAL A 308 -7.75 14.77 5.82
C VAL A 308 -8.92 15.11 4.90
N ARG A 309 -9.98 14.32 4.91
CA ARG A 309 -11.18 14.58 4.10
C ARG A 309 -11.88 15.88 4.48
N GLN A 310 -11.98 16.18 5.77
CA GLN A 310 -12.56 17.42 6.27
C GLN A 310 -11.70 18.63 5.88
N VAL A 311 -10.37 18.53 6.05
CA VAL A 311 -9.42 19.60 5.74
C VAL A 311 -9.33 19.87 4.24
N VAL A 312 -9.19 18.83 3.42
CA VAL A 312 -9.05 18.96 1.97
C VAL A 312 -10.38 19.37 1.33
N GLY A 313 -11.50 18.79 1.76
CA GLY A 313 -12.81 19.11 1.21
C GLY A 313 -12.86 18.92 -0.32
N GLU A 314 -13.32 19.97 -1.01
CA GLU A 314 -13.44 20.00 -2.47
C GLU A 314 -12.12 20.38 -3.19
N MET A 315 -11.07 20.74 -2.44
CA MET A 315 -9.80 21.20 -3.04
C MET A 315 -9.03 20.09 -3.76
N GLY A 316 -9.29 18.81 -3.43
CA GLY A 316 -8.51 17.72 -4.01
C GLY A 316 -8.97 16.33 -3.63
N GLY A 317 -8.17 15.32 -3.98
CA GLY A 317 -8.39 13.92 -3.67
C GLY A 317 -7.76 13.51 -2.34
N THR A 318 -8.39 12.57 -1.63
CA THR A 318 -7.91 12.05 -0.34
C THR A 318 -8.03 10.53 -0.25
N GLY A 319 -7.16 9.90 0.55
CA GLY A 319 -7.21 8.47 0.86
C GLY A 319 -6.55 8.15 2.18
N GLY A 320 -6.77 6.94 2.69
CA GLY A 320 -6.10 6.47 3.91
C GLY A 320 -7.02 5.74 4.88
N HIS A 321 -6.46 5.44 6.04
CA HIS A 321 -7.02 4.68 7.15
C HIS A 321 -7.10 5.52 8.43
N ALA A 322 -7.45 4.87 9.54
CA ALA A 322 -7.60 5.54 10.84
C ALA A 322 -6.32 6.27 11.29
N HIS A 323 -5.15 5.65 11.15
CA HIS A 323 -3.88 6.20 11.64
C HIS A 323 -3.01 6.86 10.58
N MET A 324 -3.31 6.66 9.30
CA MET A 324 -2.54 7.18 8.16
C MET A 324 -3.46 7.65 7.06
N ALA A 325 -3.23 8.85 6.57
CA ALA A 325 -3.97 9.38 5.43
C ALA A 325 -3.08 10.30 4.59
N GLY A 326 -3.53 10.58 3.38
CA GLY A 326 -2.87 11.50 2.49
C GLY A 326 -3.87 12.22 1.59
N GLY A 327 -3.38 13.22 0.89
CA GLY A 327 -4.17 13.99 -0.07
C GLY A 327 -3.30 14.63 -1.13
N ARG A 328 -3.93 14.96 -2.25
CA ARG A 328 -3.34 15.69 -3.36
C ARG A 328 -4.25 16.84 -3.75
N ILE A 329 -3.70 18.05 -3.79
CA ILE A 329 -4.45 19.28 -4.06
C ILE A 329 -3.76 20.02 -5.19
N PRO A 330 -4.42 20.23 -6.34
CA PRO A 330 -3.92 21.13 -7.38
C PRO A 330 -3.76 22.54 -6.83
N TYR A 331 -2.63 23.21 -7.08
CA TYR A 331 -2.40 24.57 -6.57
C TYR A 331 -2.50 25.66 -7.63
N GLY A 332 -2.70 25.31 -8.92
CA GLY A 332 -2.76 26.29 -10.01
C GLY A 332 -1.48 27.12 -10.09
N ASN A 333 -1.59 28.44 -9.91
CA ASN A 333 -0.44 29.37 -9.98
C ASN A 333 0.05 29.86 -8.60
N ASP A 334 -0.57 29.44 -7.51
CA ASP A 334 -0.28 29.94 -6.16
C ASP A 334 -0.17 28.80 -5.13
N PRO A 335 0.97 28.12 -5.09
CA PRO A 335 1.20 27.04 -4.15
C PRO A 335 1.25 27.50 -2.68
N GLU A 336 1.80 28.71 -2.43
CA GLU A 336 1.95 29.26 -1.09
C GLU A 336 0.58 29.50 -0.44
N ARG A 337 -0.38 29.98 -1.21
CA ARG A 337 -1.76 30.17 -0.75
C ARG A 337 -2.41 28.84 -0.35
N VAL A 338 -2.19 27.79 -1.12
CA VAL A 338 -2.76 26.45 -0.82
C VAL A 338 -2.10 25.88 0.44
N GLU A 339 -0.78 25.99 0.58
CA GLU A 339 -0.06 25.52 1.78
C GLU A 339 -0.52 26.28 3.04
N GLU A 340 -0.68 27.60 2.95
CA GLU A 340 -1.14 28.41 4.08
C GLU A 340 -2.60 28.11 4.46
N GLU A 341 -3.48 27.89 3.47
CA GLU A 341 -4.86 27.49 3.72
C GLU A 341 -4.93 26.11 4.39
N LEU A 342 -4.10 25.16 3.95
CA LEU A 342 -3.98 23.84 4.58
C LEU A 342 -3.53 23.97 6.04
N ARG A 343 -2.50 24.76 6.30
CA ARG A 343 -2.01 25.00 7.65
C ARG A 343 -3.12 25.51 8.55
N LYS A 344 -3.86 26.53 8.11
CA LYS A 344 -4.98 27.13 8.85
C LYS A 344 -6.09 26.11 9.13
N ARG A 345 -6.43 25.31 8.13
CA ARG A 345 -7.49 24.30 8.29
C ARG A 345 -7.09 23.20 9.26
N PHE A 346 -5.85 22.71 9.21
CA PHE A 346 -5.36 21.71 10.16
C PHE A 346 -5.34 22.25 11.58
N LEU A 347 -4.80 23.45 11.81
CA LEU A 347 -4.80 24.06 13.15
C LEU A 347 -6.22 24.25 13.71
N ARG A 348 -7.15 24.69 12.89
CA ARG A 348 -8.56 24.86 13.28
C ARG A 348 -9.21 23.52 13.60
N GLU A 349 -9.04 22.50 12.75
CA GLU A 349 -9.67 21.19 12.92
C GLU A 349 -9.11 20.44 14.14
N LEU A 350 -7.83 20.66 14.44
CA LEU A 350 -7.15 20.10 15.62
C LEU A 350 -7.33 20.97 16.87
N ASN A 351 -8.03 22.10 16.75
CA ASN A 351 -8.26 23.06 17.84
C ASN A 351 -6.97 23.53 18.53
N VAL A 352 -5.95 23.85 17.73
CA VAL A 352 -4.63 24.26 18.21
C VAL A 352 -4.39 25.74 17.90
N ALA A 353 -3.92 26.50 18.89
CA ALA A 353 -3.66 27.92 18.75
C ALA A 353 -2.35 28.20 17.98
N ALA A 354 -2.39 29.09 17.00
CA ALA A 354 -1.18 29.49 16.27
C ALA A 354 -0.09 30.11 17.16
N ALA A 355 -0.47 30.63 18.32
CA ALA A 355 0.46 31.25 19.31
C ALA A 355 1.35 30.21 20.02
N THR A 356 1.03 28.91 19.97
CA THR A 356 1.87 27.84 20.55
C THR A 356 3.00 27.38 19.62
N ALA A 357 3.17 28.04 18.48
CA ALA A 357 4.17 27.70 17.46
C ALA A 357 5.59 27.70 18.01
N GLN A 358 6.30 26.60 17.89
CA GLN A 358 7.71 26.47 18.25
C GLN A 358 8.45 25.71 17.13
N PRO A 359 9.63 26.19 16.67
CA PRO A 359 10.42 25.41 15.72
C PRO A 359 10.87 24.09 16.37
N LEU A 360 10.90 23.02 15.60
CA LEU A 360 11.41 21.72 16.09
C LEU A 360 12.92 21.78 16.37
N ILE A 361 13.65 22.50 15.52
CA ILE A 361 15.10 22.72 15.65
C ILE A 361 15.35 24.22 15.72
N THR A 362 16.09 24.67 16.73
CA THR A 362 16.53 26.08 16.91
C THR A 362 17.90 26.30 16.31
#